data_fcb9c756e74a50fac80e973303c737f0
#
_entry.id   fcb9c756e74a50fac80e973303c737f0
#
_cell.length_a   1.000
_cell.length_b   1.000
_cell.length_c   1.000
_cell.angle_alpha   90.00
_cell.angle_beta   90.00
_cell.angle_gamma   90.00
#
_symmetry.space_group_name_H-M   'P 1'
#
loop_
_entity.id
_entity.type
_entity.pdbx_description
1 polymer ?
#
loop_
_entity_poly.entity_id
_entity_poly.type
_entity_poly.pdbx_seq_one_letter_code
_entity_poly.pdbx_strand_id
1 'polypeptide(L)'
;MKETNVYTKIITDENLMETIPHGSQDYPFRYYYEHLAQFDFNCIDWHWHTELEFVYVQSGTVTVWIGEKQLELTADSGIFINSKFLHRFSSPVDAVIPNFLCMPSFLAATDSYIYQNYVKPIISSNIPFWIFRREISWQARVLDLMKQIISAQTSGSFCHLLTSSLMQQLWLEIYKHTDLSTMPEITGQFSVNRARLQLMMQFIHENYRRNLSLDEIAAQSMISKSSALNLFRSYLHITPVNYLINYRLKQAALLLSHTEKKVSTISAETGFHNVDYFCKAFKKHYQVTPGEYREEKRELVKMSCILSF
;
A
#
# COMPACT_ATOMS: atom_id res chain seq x y z
N MET A 1 6.60 10.55 24.41
CA MET A 1 7.55 9.51 23.96
C MET A 1 7.26 9.27 22.48
N LYS A 2 8.22 9.58 21.59
CA LYS A 2 8.09 9.31 20.16
C LYS A 2 8.32 7.81 19.96
N GLU A 3 7.25 7.04 19.75
CA GLU A 3 7.38 5.71 19.16
C GLU A 3 7.73 5.91 17.70
N THR A 4 9.02 5.90 17.40
CA THR A 4 9.51 5.71 16.03
C THR A 4 9.30 4.24 15.69
N ASN A 5 8.12 3.90 15.21
CA ASN A 5 7.91 2.60 14.57
C ASN A 5 8.72 2.59 13.28
N VAL A 6 9.92 2.02 13.36
CA VAL A 6 10.76 1.75 12.18
C VAL A 6 10.20 0.50 11.49
N TYR A 7 9.09 0.66 10.78
CA TYR A 7 8.61 -0.39 9.89
C TYR A 7 9.35 -0.26 8.56
N THR A 8 10.23 -1.18 8.26
CA THR A 8 10.93 -1.24 6.97
C THR A 8 10.05 -1.77 5.84
N LYS A 9 8.82 -2.19 6.14
CA LYS A 9 7.81 -2.63 5.17
C LYS A 9 6.44 -2.77 5.81
N ILE A 10 5.39 -2.62 5.01
CA ILE A 10 4.02 -2.93 5.39
C ILE A 10 3.86 -4.45 5.55
N ILE A 11 3.17 -4.88 6.61
CA ILE A 11 2.89 -6.29 6.87
C ILE A 11 1.52 -6.62 6.30
N THR A 12 1.50 -7.46 5.28
CA THR A 12 0.28 -7.90 4.62
C THR A 12 0.05 -9.40 4.78
N ASP A 13 -1.22 -9.79 4.72
CA ASP A 13 -1.59 -11.19 4.56
C ASP A 13 -1.31 -11.70 3.12
N GLU A 14 -1.72 -12.91 2.84
CA GLU A 14 -1.58 -13.56 1.54
C GLU A 14 -2.38 -12.87 0.41
N ASN A 15 -3.39 -12.09 0.76
CA ASN A 15 -4.22 -11.32 -0.18
C ASN A 15 -3.75 -9.88 -0.36
N LEU A 16 -2.58 -9.52 0.17
CA LEU A 16 -2.05 -8.15 0.26
C LEU A 16 -2.91 -7.22 1.13
N MET A 17 -3.80 -7.76 1.97
CA MET A 17 -4.48 -6.96 2.96
C MET A 17 -3.51 -6.60 4.08
N GLU A 18 -3.41 -5.33 4.41
CA GLU A 18 -2.59 -4.89 5.53
C GLU A 18 -3.18 -5.43 6.83
N THR A 19 -2.32 -6.05 7.67
CA THR A 19 -2.76 -6.74 8.89
C THR A 19 -2.57 -5.90 10.15
N ILE A 20 -1.92 -4.75 10.04
CA ILE A 20 -1.73 -3.83 11.16
C ILE A 20 -2.99 -2.97 11.29
N PRO A 21 -3.64 -2.94 12.48
CA PRO A 21 -4.80 -2.08 12.70
C PRO A 21 -4.43 -0.60 12.67
N HIS A 22 -5.21 0.20 11.97
CA HIS A 22 -5.05 1.65 11.91
C HIS A 22 -5.99 2.35 12.90
N GLY A 23 -5.51 2.58 14.11
CA GLY A 23 -6.28 3.14 15.21
C GLY A 23 -6.85 2.07 16.15
N SER A 24 -7.79 2.48 16.99
CA SER A 24 -8.49 1.60 17.94
C SER A 24 -9.99 1.51 17.59
N GLN A 25 -10.70 0.58 18.26
CA GLN A 25 -12.15 0.50 18.10
C GLN A 25 -12.87 1.79 18.49
N ASP A 26 -12.38 2.48 19.54
CA ASP A 26 -12.97 3.71 20.05
C ASP A 26 -12.53 4.95 19.27
N TYR A 27 -11.35 4.88 18.63
CA TYR A 27 -10.81 5.95 17.80
C TYR A 27 -10.17 5.36 16.53
N PRO A 28 -10.96 5.03 15.51
CA PRO A 28 -10.51 4.34 14.30
C PRO A 28 -9.86 5.29 13.30
N PHE A 29 -8.78 5.95 13.75
CA PHE A 29 -7.95 6.90 13.02
C PHE A 29 -6.49 6.66 13.38
N ARG A 30 -5.59 6.70 12.40
CA ARG A 30 -4.14 6.62 12.60
C ARG A 30 -3.43 7.60 11.68
N TYR A 31 -2.42 8.26 12.23
CA TYR A 31 -1.50 9.14 11.51
C TYR A 31 -0.12 8.50 11.42
N TYR A 32 0.52 8.66 10.27
CA TYR A 32 1.89 8.25 10.01
C TYR A 32 2.67 9.41 9.41
N TYR A 33 3.95 9.53 9.80
CA TYR A 33 4.89 10.45 9.20
C TYR A 33 5.99 9.63 8.54
N GLU A 34 5.83 9.36 7.27
CA GLU A 34 6.64 8.39 6.56
C GLU A 34 7.65 9.05 5.64
N HIS A 35 8.89 8.52 5.70
CA HIS A 35 9.93 8.74 4.74
C HIS A 35 10.05 7.51 3.86
N LEU A 36 9.91 7.64 2.56
CA LEU A 36 10.00 6.48 1.66
C LEU A 36 11.37 5.81 1.71
N ALA A 37 12.44 6.56 2.00
CA ALA A 37 13.78 6.01 2.20
C ALA A 37 13.90 5.02 3.38
N GLN A 38 12.94 4.99 4.30
CA GLN A 38 12.91 4.02 5.41
C GLN A 38 12.32 2.67 4.99
N PHE A 39 11.68 2.61 3.83
CA PHE A 39 11.14 1.38 3.26
C PHE A 39 12.11 0.74 2.28
N ASP A 40 12.10 -0.57 2.18
CA ASP A 40 12.92 -1.30 1.21
C ASP A 40 12.63 -0.75 -0.21
N PHE A 41 13.69 -0.31 -0.92
CA PHE A 41 13.64 0.29 -2.28
C PHE A 41 12.87 1.61 -2.38
N ASN A 42 12.81 2.38 -1.30
CA ASN A 42 11.99 3.60 -1.22
C ASN A 42 10.55 3.32 -1.67
N CYS A 43 9.98 2.19 -1.21
CA CYS A 43 8.74 1.67 -1.71
C CYS A 43 7.85 1.10 -0.59
N ILE A 44 6.64 1.63 -0.48
CA ILE A 44 5.52 0.99 0.18
C ILE A 44 4.86 0.08 -0.86
N ASP A 45 5.11 -1.23 -0.73
CA ASP A 45 4.73 -2.23 -1.74
C ASP A 45 3.21 -2.44 -1.82
N TRP A 46 2.76 -3.17 -2.80
CA TRP A 46 1.35 -3.45 -3.05
C TRP A 46 0.62 -3.93 -1.80
N HIS A 47 -0.43 -3.17 -1.41
CA HIS A 47 -1.31 -3.48 -0.29
C HIS A 47 -2.68 -2.84 -0.49
N TRP A 48 -3.63 -3.27 0.32
CA TRP A 48 -4.93 -2.66 0.46
C TRP A 48 -5.42 -2.81 1.91
N HIS A 49 -6.30 -1.93 2.32
CA HIS A 49 -6.91 -1.91 3.65
C HIS A 49 -8.37 -1.45 3.56
N THR A 50 -9.10 -1.54 4.66
CA THR A 50 -10.52 -1.17 4.74
C THR A 50 -10.75 0.30 5.04
N GLU A 51 -9.72 0.96 5.49
CA GLU A 51 -9.71 2.39 5.82
C GLU A 51 -9.74 3.26 4.55
N LEU A 52 -10.13 4.50 4.73
CA LEU A 52 -9.89 5.60 3.82
C LEU A 52 -8.49 6.13 4.09
N GLU A 53 -7.71 6.38 3.07
CA GLU A 53 -6.36 6.91 3.22
C GLU A 53 -6.22 8.27 2.55
N PHE A 54 -5.50 9.17 3.23
CA PHE A 54 -5.16 10.50 2.75
C PHE A 54 -3.65 10.69 2.86
N VAL A 55 -2.98 10.84 1.73
CA VAL A 55 -1.53 11.04 1.66
C VAL A 55 -1.24 12.45 1.17
N TYR A 56 -0.42 13.17 1.91
CA TYR A 56 0.10 14.48 1.51
C TYR A 56 1.58 14.35 1.17
N VAL A 57 2.00 14.82 0.00
CA VAL A 57 3.41 14.85 -0.39
C VAL A 57 4.04 16.13 0.16
N GLN A 58 4.78 15.99 1.26
CA GLN A 58 5.46 17.12 1.89
C GLN A 58 6.73 17.51 1.14
N SER A 59 7.49 16.53 0.66
CA SER A 59 8.70 16.75 -0.15
C SER A 59 8.99 15.57 -1.07
N GLY A 60 9.72 15.82 -2.13
CA GLY A 60 10.08 14.81 -3.15
C GLY A 60 9.00 14.63 -4.21
N THR A 61 9.14 13.55 -4.97
CA THR A 61 8.20 13.12 -6.01
C THR A 61 7.87 11.65 -5.76
N VAL A 62 6.58 11.34 -5.77
CA VAL A 62 6.06 10.01 -5.46
C VAL A 62 5.31 9.46 -6.66
N THR A 63 5.68 8.26 -7.08
CA THR A 63 4.88 7.50 -8.03
C THR A 63 3.89 6.64 -7.25
N VAL A 64 2.61 6.78 -7.58
CA VAL A 64 1.50 6.01 -6.98
C VAL A 64 0.89 5.12 -8.05
N TRP A 65 0.72 3.84 -7.73
CA TRP A 65 -0.05 2.90 -8.55
C TRP A 65 -1.34 2.56 -7.84
N ILE A 66 -2.47 2.70 -8.52
CA ILE A 66 -3.80 2.32 -8.01
C ILE A 66 -4.57 1.64 -9.13
N GLY A 67 -4.80 0.33 -9.00
CA GLY A 67 -5.38 -0.47 -10.08
C GLY A 67 -4.58 -0.32 -11.37
N GLU A 68 -5.24 0.09 -12.46
CA GLU A 68 -4.61 0.25 -13.78
C GLU A 68 -3.84 1.56 -13.97
N LYS A 69 -3.88 2.46 -13.00
CA LYS A 69 -3.31 3.81 -13.15
C LYS A 69 -1.98 3.94 -12.41
N GLN A 70 -1.05 4.57 -13.11
CA GLN A 70 0.20 5.08 -12.55
C GLN A 70 0.14 6.62 -12.57
N LEU A 71 0.45 7.23 -11.43
CA LEU A 71 0.33 8.66 -11.19
C LEU A 71 1.63 9.18 -10.61
N GLU A 72 1.97 10.41 -10.92
CA GLU A 72 3.08 11.12 -10.29
C GLU A 72 2.54 12.28 -9.45
N LEU A 73 2.95 12.33 -8.19
CA LEU A 73 2.61 13.36 -7.23
C LEU A 73 3.88 14.08 -6.80
N THR A 74 3.87 15.39 -6.91
CA THR A 74 4.97 16.27 -6.49
C THR A 74 4.67 16.88 -5.13
N ALA A 75 5.68 17.50 -4.52
CA ALA A 75 5.50 18.25 -3.28
C ALA A 75 4.33 19.23 -3.36
N ASP A 76 3.63 19.40 -2.23
CA ASP A 76 2.42 20.21 -2.06
C ASP A 76 1.21 19.71 -2.88
N SER A 77 1.19 18.42 -3.20
CA SER A 77 0.02 17.70 -3.70
C SER A 77 -0.44 16.64 -2.72
N GLY A 78 -1.62 16.08 -2.95
CA GLY A 78 -2.16 15.01 -2.10
C GLY A 78 -3.03 14.05 -2.88
N ILE A 79 -3.32 12.93 -2.26
CA ILE A 79 -4.22 11.92 -2.81
C ILE A 79 -5.11 11.35 -1.71
N PHE A 80 -6.37 11.13 -2.04
CA PHE A 80 -7.30 10.28 -1.31
C PHE A 80 -7.35 8.92 -2.00
N ILE A 81 -7.25 7.85 -1.24
CA ILE A 81 -7.43 6.47 -1.68
C ILE A 81 -8.66 5.90 -0.97
N ASN A 82 -9.59 5.38 -1.77
CA ASN A 82 -10.82 4.82 -1.27
C ASN A 82 -10.59 3.42 -0.67
N SER A 83 -11.46 3.02 0.25
CA SER A 83 -11.46 1.73 0.92
C SER A 83 -11.30 0.55 -0.04
N LYS A 84 -10.43 -0.39 0.30
CA LYS A 84 -10.22 -1.68 -0.39
C LYS A 84 -9.61 -1.58 -1.80
N PHE A 85 -9.04 -0.47 -2.20
CA PHE A 85 -8.31 -0.38 -3.46
C PHE A 85 -6.84 -0.75 -3.26
N LEU A 86 -6.36 -1.66 -4.12
CA LEU A 86 -4.97 -2.07 -4.16
C LEU A 86 -4.11 -0.93 -4.68
N HIS A 87 -3.08 -0.56 -3.92
CA HIS A 87 -2.21 0.56 -4.24
C HIS A 87 -0.76 0.32 -3.79
N ARG A 88 0.15 1.17 -4.26
CA ARG A 88 1.57 1.13 -4.00
C ARG A 88 2.16 2.53 -4.16
N PHE A 89 3.15 2.87 -3.31
CA PHE A 89 3.92 4.11 -3.43
C PHE A 89 5.39 3.78 -3.65
N SER A 90 6.08 4.56 -4.47
CA SER A 90 7.54 4.53 -4.54
C SER A 90 8.11 5.88 -4.95
N SER A 91 9.39 6.08 -4.67
CA SER A 91 10.13 7.25 -5.12
C SER A 91 11.55 6.85 -5.56
N PRO A 92 12.12 7.48 -6.60
CA PRO A 92 13.50 7.24 -7.00
C PRO A 92 14.51 7.79 -5.98
N VAL A 93 14.09 8.76 -5.18
CA VAL A 93 14.87 9.41 -4.10
C VAL A 93 13.99 9.46 -2.85
N ASP A 94 14.52 9.99 -1.73
CA ASP A 94 13.70 10.16 -0.55
C ASP A 94 12.53 11.11 -0.81
N ALA A 95 11.35 10.72 -0.31
CA ALA A 95 10.15 11.55 -0.30
C ALA A 95 9.46 11.41 1.06
N VAL A 96 8.95 12.52 1.56
CA VAL A 96 8.24 12.59 2.84
C VAL A 96 6.75 12.68 2.56
N ILE A 97 6.01 11.66 3.03
CA ILE A 97 4.59 11.48 2.78
C ILE A 97 3.80 11.29 4.08
N PRO A 98 3.61 12.34 4.88
CA PRO A 98 2.68 12.24 5.99
C PRO A 98 1.30 11.81 5.48
N ASN A 99 0.73 10.80 6.13
CA ASN A 99 -0.56 10.24 5.75
C ASN A 99 -1.40 9.93 6.98
N PHE A 100 -2.69 9.81 6.76
CA PHE A 100 -3.61 9.36 7.80
C PHE A 100 -4.69 8.46 7.24
N LEU A 101 -4.99 7.43 8.01
CA LEU A 101 -5.98 6.43 7.70
C LEU A 101 -7.13 6.51 8.71
N CYS A 102 -8.34 6.33 8.23
CA CYS A 102 -9.48 6.19 9.12
C CYS A 102 -10.53 5.22 8.59
N MET A 103 -11.14 4.45 9.49
CA MET A 103 -12.35 3.72 9.11
C MET A 103 -13.43 4.70 8.64
N PRO A 104 -14.26 4.35 7.65
CA PRO A 104 -15.39 5.20 7.26
C PRO A 104 -16.33 5.57 8.41
N SER A 105 -16.42 4.72 9.44
CA SER A 105 -17.16 4.97 10.67
C SER A 105 -16.63 6.14 11.52
N PHE A 106 -15.39 6.58 11.28
CA PHE A 106 -14.83 7.77 11.92
C PHE A 106 -15.52 9.07 11.49
N LEU A 107 -16.02 9.09 10.25
CA LEU A 107 -16.75 10.25 9.72
C LEU A 107 -18.18 10.34 10.28
N ALA A 108 -18.84 9.20 10.45
CA ALA A 108 -20.19 9.12 11.04
C ALA A 108 -20.52 7.66 11.39
N ALA A 109 -21.36 7.45 12.41
CA ALA A 109 -21.82 6.12 12.77
C ALA A 109 -22.53 5.44 11.58
N THR A 110 -22.28 4.16 11.35
CA THR A 110 -22.68 3.43 10.14
C THR A 110 -24.19 3.36 9.91
N ASP A 111 -24.98 3.46 10.96
CA ASP A 111 -26.45 3.49 10.95
C ASP A 111 -27.03 4.92 10.87
N SER A 112 -26.17 5.95 10.91
CA SER A 112 -26.61 7.36 10.90
C SER A 112 -27.03 7.81 9.49
N TYR A 113 -27.92 8.82 9.46
CA TYR A 113 -28.31 9.50 8.22
C TYR A 113 -27.10 10.05 7.45
N ILE A 114 -26.12 10.62 8.18
CA ILE A 114 -24.90 11.19 7.58
C ILE A 114 -24.11 10.09 6.87
N TYR A 115 -23.90 8.96 7.51
CA TYR A 115 -23.16 7.85 6.89
C TYR A 115 -23.85 7.34 5.64
N GLN A 116 -25.15 7.04 5.72
CA GLN A 116 -25.90 6.42 4.63
C GLN A 116 -26.00 7.34 3.39
N ASN A 117 -26.07 8.67 3.58
CA ASN A 117 -26.29 9.61 2.49
C ASN A 117 -25.02 10.33 2.01
N TYR A 118 -23.97 10.44 2.84
CA TYR A 118 -22.79 11.25 2.52
C TYR A 118 -21.47 10.48 2.57
N VAL A 119 -21.42 9.34 3.23
CA VAL A 119 -20.19 8.52 3.30
C VAL A 119 -20.32 7.28 2.42
N LYS A 120 -21.35 6.48 2.63
CA LYS A 120 -21.57 5.22 1.93
C LYS A 120 -21.58 5.34 0.39
N PRO A 121 -22.20 6.36 -0.23
CA PRO A 121 -22.20 6.48 -1.69
C PRO A 121 -20.77 6.56 -2.28
N ILE A 122 -19.85 7.27 -1.61
CA ILE A 122 -18.48 7.39 -2.05
C ILE A 122 -17.71 6.08 -1.83
N ILE A 123 -17.75 5.51 -0.63
CA ILE A 123 -16.99 4.29 -0.32
C ILE A 123 -17.49 3.06 -1.09
N SER A 124 -18.75 3.07 -1.50
CA SER A 124 -19.34 2.01 -2.32
C SER A 124 -19.23 2.28 -3.82
N SER A 125 -18.64 3.40 -4.22
CA SER A 125 -18.42 3.74 -5.62
C SER A 125 -17.17 3.04 -6.20
N ASN A 126 -17.06 3.06 -7.53
CA ASN A 126 -15.85 2.61 -8.23
C ASN A 126 -14.77 3.68 -8.34
N ILE A 127 -14.86 4.77 -7.58
CA ILE A 127 -13.82 5.80 -7.55
C ILE A 127 -12.67 5.28 -6.69
N PRO A 128 -11.51 4.97 -7.27
CA PRO A 128 -10.38 4.45 -6.51
C PRO A 128 -9.66 5.53 -5.73
N PHE A 129 -9.60 6.75 -6.24
CA PHE A 129 -8.85 7.86 -5.67
C PHE A 129 -9.30 9.22 -6.20
N TRP A 130 -8.89 10.29 -5.50
CA TRP A 130 -8.85 11.67 -5.98
C TRP A 130 -7.47 12.27 -5.74
N ILE A 131 -6.97 13.02 -6.74
CA ILE A 131 -5.73 13.80 -6.61
C ILE A 131 -6.11 15.23 -6.25
N PHE A 132 -5.37 15.82 -5.32
CA PHE A 132 -5.52 17.21 -4.90
C PHE A 132 -4.28 18.01 -5.33
N ARG A 133 -4.51 19.14 -6.01
CA ARG A 133 -3.49 20.03 -6.55
C ARG A 133 -3.78 21.46 -6.13
N ARG A 134 -2.73 22.27 -5.93
CA ARG A 134 -2.86 23.66 -5.50
C ARG A 134 -3.52 24.59 -6.51
N GLU A 135 -3.41 24.28 -7.78
CA GLU A 135 -3.92 25.10 -8.88
C GLU A 135 -5.46 25.17 -8.93
N ILE A 136 -6.12 24.23 -8.27
CA ILE A 136 -7.60 24.14 -8.19
C ILE A 136 -8.06 24.54 -6.80
N SER A 137 -8.81 25.65 -6.69
CA SER A 137 -9.11 26.31 -5.40
C SER A 137 -9.75 25.39 -4.34
N TRP A 138 -10.70 24.53 -4.70
CA TRP A 138 -11.30 23.62 -3.72
C TRP A 138 -10.32 22.50 -3.30
N GLN A 139 -9.46 22.05 -4.22
CA GLN A 139 -8.44 21.05 -3.91
C GLN A 139 -7.34 21.65 -3.03
N ALA A 140 -6.98 22.92 -3.26
CA ALA A 140 -6.08 23.65 -2.38
C ALA A 140 -6.63 23.70 -0.94
N ARG A 141 -7.95 23.93 -0.78
CA ARG A 141 -8.60 23.91 0.52
C ARG A 141 -8.55 22.52 1.17
N VAL A 142 -8.73 21.44 0.40
CA VAL A 142 -8.54 20.08 0.90
C VAL A 142 -7.11 19.88 1.40
N LEU A 143 -6.10 20.29 0.63
CA LEU A 143 -4.69 20.22 1.05
C LEU A 143 -4.40 21.02 2.32
N ASP A 144 -5.02 22.20 2.51
CA ASP A 144 -4.90 22.96 3.73
C ASP A 144 -5.53 22.26 4.94
N LEU A 145 -6.67 21.61 4.76
CA LEU A 145 -7.29 20.78 5.80
C LEU A 145 -6.43 19.56 6.13
N MET A 146 -5.84 18.89 5.12
CA MET A 146 -4.89 17.80 5.36
C MET A 146 -3.69 18.28 6.20
N LYS A 147 -3.09 19.43 5.89
CA LYS A 147 -2.00 20.01 6.68
C LYS A 147 -2.43 20.32 8.10
N GLN A 148 -3.64 20.83 8.31
CA GLN A 148 -4.17 21.09 9.66
C GLN A 148 -4.36 19.79 10.45
N ILE A 149 -4.87 18.74 9.82
CA ILE A 149 -5.01 17.40 10.44
C ILE A 149 -3.64 16.86 10.83
N ILE A 150 -2.64 16.93 9.95
CA ILE A 150 -1.26 16.52 10.22
C ILE A 150 -0.68 17.33 11.41
N SER A 151 -0.84 18.65 11.41
CA SER A 151 -0.38 19.52 12.49
C SER A 151 -1.07 19.22 13.81
N ALA A 152 -2.36 18.88 13.79
CA ALA A 152 -3.13 18.54 14.98
C ALA A 152 -2.55 17.34 15.74
N GLN A 153 -1.85 16.40 15.04
CA GLN A 153 -1.26 15.21 15.66
C GLN A 153 -0.10 15.54 16.62
N THR A 154 0.47 16.74 16.51
CA THR A 154 1.54 17.23 17.39
C THR A 154 1.04 18.26 18.43
N SER A 155 -0.26 18.59 18.44
CA SER A 155 -0.83 19.76 19.13
C SER A 155 -1.38 19.50 20.55
N GLY A 156 -1.08 18.36 21.20
CA GLY A 156 -1.41 18.18 22.64
C GLY A 156 -2.88 17.83 22.94
N SER A 157 -3.49 18.46 23.95
CA SER A 157 -4.66 17.94 24.67
C SER A 157 -5.99 17.81 23.89
N PHE A 158 -6.16 18.45 22.75
CA PHE A 158 -7.41 18.45 21.97
C PHE A 158 -7.29 17.79 20.61
N CYS A 159 -6.19 17.07 20.35
CA CYS A 159 -5.89 16.53 19.02
C CYS A 159 -7.02 15.64 18.46
N HIS A 160 -7.62 14.77 19.26
CA HIS A 160 -8.67 13.87 18.82
C HIS A 160 -9.96 14.60 18.36
N LEU A 161 -10.42 15.57 19.17
CA LEU A 161 -11.61 16.36 18.84
C LEU A 161 -11.35 17.25 17.62
N LEU A 162 -10.19 17.89 17.57
CA LEU A 162 -9.78 18.75 16.46
C LEU A 162 -9.68 17.91 15.16
N THR A 163 -9.02 16.75 15.21
CA THR A 163 -8.92 15.84 14.08
C THR A 163 -10.30 15.41 13.56
N SER A 164 -11.21 15.03 14.46
CA SER A 164 -12.57 14.65 14.08
C SER A 164 -13.31 15.79 13.38
N SER A 165 -13.22 17.01 13.91
CA SER A 165 -13.83 18.21 13.29
C SER A 165 -13.25 18.51 11.91
N LEU A 166 -11.92 18.48 11.78
CA LEU A 166 -11.23 18.73 10.51
C LEU A 166 -11.53 17.65 9.46
N MET A 167 -11.62 16.40 9.87
CA MET A 167 -11.98 15.29 8.98
C MET A 167 -13.40 15.45 8.40
N GLN A 168 -14.35 15.93 9.19
CA GLN A 168 -15.70 16.22 8.69
C GLN A 168 -15.70 17.40 7.72
N GLN A 169 -14.90 18.45 7.96
CA GLN A 169 -14.76 19.57 7.05
C GLN A 169 -14.11 19.14 5.74
N LEU A 170 -13.05 18.32 5.81
CA LEU A 170 -12.37 17.76 4.66
C LEU A 170 -13.32 16.90 3.82
N TRP A 171 -14.08 16.01 4.46
CA TRP A 171 -15.06 15.17 3.78
C TRP A 171 -16.18 15.98 3.12
N LEU A 172 -16.67 17.01 3.81
CA LEU A 172 -17.68 17.93 3.25
C LEU A 172 -17.14 18.66 2.01
N GLU A 173 -15.89 19.10 2.04
CA GLU A 173 -15.28 19.76 0.88
C GLU A 173 -15.14 18.83 -0.31
N ILE A 174 -14.72 17.61 -0.10
CA ILE A 174 -14.67 16.57 -1.14
C ILE A 174 -16.09 16.29 -1.67
N TYR A 175 -17.05 16.06 -0.79
CA TYR A 175 -18.42 15.71 -1.17
C TYR A 175 -19.10 16.76 -2.04
N LYS A 176 -18.91 18.06 -1.73
CA LYS A 176 -19.45 19.18 -2.52
C LYS A 176 -19.00 19.18 -3.98
N HIS A 177 -17.80 18.67 -4.23
CA HIS A 177 -17.19 18.66 -5.56
C HIS A 177 -17.19 17.27 -6.22
N THR A 178 -17.94 16.34 -5.61
CA THR A 178 -18.12 14.99 -6.14
C THR A 178 -19.46 14.92 -6.86
N ASP A 179 -19.43 14.70 -8.17
CA ASP A 179 -20.64 14.47 -8.93
C ASP A 179 -21.05 12.99 -8.84
N LEU A 180 -21.94 12.69 -7.93
CA LEU A 180 -22.47 11.33 -7.71
C LEU A 180 -23.24 10.79 -8.93
N SER A 181 -23.78 11.65 -9.78
CA SER A 181 -24.57 11.25 -10.96
C SER A 181 -23.70 10.69 -12.09
N THR A 182 -22.44 11.10 -12.13
CA THR A 182 -21.44 10.62 -13.10
C THR A 182 -20.60 9.45 -12.57
N MET A 183 -20.86 9.01 -11.33
CA MET A 183 -20.13 7.88 -10.75
C MET A 183 -20.47 6.60 -11.48
N PRO A 184 -19.46 5.89 -12.00
CA PRO A 184 -19.69 4.57 -12.56
C PRO A 184 -20.24 3.68 -11.45
N GLU A 185 -21.44 3.11 -11.67
CA GLU A 185 -21.92 2.04 -10.80
C GLU A 185 -20.86 0.95 -10.69
N ILE A 186 -20.82 0.27 -9.53
CA ILE A 186 -19.99 -0.92 -9.39
C ILE A 186 -20.46 -1.92 -10.45
N THR A 187 -19.82 -1.89 -11.62
CA THR A 187 -20.03 -2.96 -12.57
C THR A 187 -19.50 -4.21 -11.90
N GLY A 188 -20.32 -5.26 -11.83
CA GLY A 188 -19.92 -6.54 -11.23
C GLY A 188 -18.59 -7.08 -11.76
N GLN A 189 -18.18 -6.65 -12.96
CA GLN A 189 -16.92 -7.00 -13.60
C GLN A 189 -15.68 -6.51 -12.84
N PHE A 190 -15.69 -5.28 -12.27
CA PHE A 190 -14.54 -4.78 -11.50
C PHE A 190 -14.36 -5.57 -10.19
N SER A 191 -15.46 -5.84 -9.49
CA SER A 191 -15.45 -6.68 -8.28
C SER A 191 -15.00 -8.11 -8.60
N VAL A 192 -15.49 -8.69 -9.70
CA VAL A 192 -15.11 -10.03 -10.17
C VAL A 192 -13.63 -10.09 -10.56
N ASN A 193 -13.12 -9.11 -11.29
CA ASN A 193 -11.71 -9.07 -11.70
C ASN A 193 -10.77 -8.97 -10.50
N ARG A 194 -11.11 -8.16 -9.49
CA ARG A 194 -10.35 -8.07 -8.25
C ARG A 194 -10.36 -9.40 -7.49
N ALA A 195 -11.51 -10.02 -7.32
CA ALA A 195 -11.60 -11.34 -6.67
C ALA A 195 -10.79 -12.41 -7.41
N ARG A 196 -10.83 -12.41 -8.75
CA ARG A 196 -10.00 -13.30 -9.58
C ARG A 196 -8.51 -13.08 -9.38
N LEU A 197 -8.08 -11.82 -9.34
CA LEU A 197 -6.68 -11.47 -9.09
C LEU A 197 -6.25 -11.98 -7.72
N GLN A 198 -7.04 -11.74 -6.68
CA GLN A 198 -6.77 -12.19 -5.31
C GLN A 198 -6.63 -13.71 -5.23
N LEU A 199 -7.54 -14.48 -5.84
CA LEU A 199 -7.46 -15.96 -5.88
C LEU A 199 -6.17 -16.45 -6.55
N MET A 200 -5.76 -15.81 -7.66
CA MET A 200 -4.50 -16.17 -8.34
C MET A 200 -3.27 -15.81 -7.51
N MET A 201 -3.29 -14.67 -6.82
CA MET A 201 -2.20 -14.25 -5.92
C MET A 201 -2.08 -15.18 -4.73
N GLN A 202 -3.18 -15.51 -4.07
CA GLN A 202 -3.23 -16.47 -2.97
C GLN A 202 -2.64 -17.81 -3.39
N PHE A 203 -3.07 -18.35 -4.53
CA PHE A 203 -2.53 -19.60 -5.04
C PHE A 203 -1.01 -19.55 -5.27
N ILE A 204 -0.48 -18.43 -5.78
CA ILE A 204 0.96 -18.21 -5.93
C ILE A 204 1.63 -18.23 -4.55
N HIS A 205 1.10 -17.55 -3.54
CA HIS A 205 1.66 -17.47 -2.20
C HIS A 205 1.69 -18.82 -1.48
N GLU A 206 0.66 -19.62 -1.63
CA GLU A 206 0.59 -20.97 -1.03
C GLU A 206 1.54 -21.96 -1.73
N ASN A 207 1.82 -21.75 -3.01
CA ASN A 207 2.50 -22.73 -3.86
C ASN A 207 3.85 -22.25 -4.45
N TYR A 208 4.37 -21.07 -4.05
CA TYR A 208 5.54 -20.43 -4.68
C TYR A 208 6.81 -21.30 -4.71
N ARG A 209 6.94 -22.26 -3.77
CA ARG A 209 8.12 -23.12 -3.66
C ARG A 209 8.22 -24.16 -4.78
N ARG A 210 7.08 -24.57 -5.35
CA ARG A 210 7.02 -25.53 -6.45
C ARG A 210 7.04 -24.85 -7.81
N ASN A 211 7.28 -25.61 -8.86
CA ASN A 211 7.16 -25.07 -10.22
C ASN A 211 5.69 -24.79 -10.54
N LEU A 212 5.36 -23.53 -10.83
CA LEU A 212 4.03 -23.07 -11.18
C LEU A 212 3.98 -22.65 -12.64
N SER A 213 3.04 -23.20 -13.38
CA SER A 213 2.74 -22.76 -14.74
C SER A 213 1.69 -21.65 -14.74
N LEU A 214 1.69 -20.84 -15.80
CA LEU A 214 0.65 -19.83 -16.00
C LEU A 214 -0.76 -20.45 -16.14
N ASP A 215 -0.86 -21.68 -16.65
CA ASP A 215 -2.11 -22.42 -16.72
C ASP A 215 -2.69 -22.71 -15.36
N GLU A 216 -1.86 -23.20 -14.44
CA GLU A 216 -2.28 -23.50 -13.07
C GLU A 216 -2.75 -22.24 -12.35
N ILE A 217 -2.04 -21.11 -12.53
CA ILE A 217 -2.41 -19.83 -11.94
C ILE A 217 -3.76 -19.35 -12.50
N ALA A 218 -3.94 -19.35 -13.81
CA ALA A 218 -5.18 -18.91 -14.47
C ALA A 218 -6.39 -19.77 -14.09
N ALA A 219 -6.18 -21.08 -13.95
CA ALA A 219 -7.21 -22.06 -13.60
C ALA A 219 -7.86 -21.77 -12.24
N GLN A 220 -7.13 -21.16 -11.28
CA GLN A 220 -7.69 -20.81 -9.96
C GLN A 220 -8.87 -19.84 -10.05
N SER A 221 -8.94 -19.05 -11.10
CA SER A 221 -10.00 -18.07 -11.33
C SER A 221 -10.90 -18.44 -12.52
N MET A 222 -10.77 -19.67 -13.03
CA MET A 222 -11.54 -20.18 -14.17
C MET A 222 -11.45 -19.26 -15.41
N ILE A 223 -10.26 -18.72 -15.69
CA ILE A 223 -10.01 -17.82 -16.83
C ILE A 223 -8.87 -18.33 -17.71
N SER A 224 -8.80 -17.78 -18.92
CA SER A 224 -7.71 -18.10 -19.85
C SER A 224 -6.38 -17.47 -19.38
N LYS A 225 -5.25 -18.03 -19.86
CA LYS A 225 -3.91 -17.44 -19.68
C LYS A 225 -3.86 -15.96 -20.09
N SER A 226 -4.46 -15.64 -21.22
CA SER A 226 -4.49 -14.26 -21.73
C SER A 226 -5.24 -13.33 -20.78
N SER A 227 -6.36 -13.79 -20.24
CA SER A 227 -7.12 -13.03 -19.24
C SER A 227 -6.32 -12.84 -17.93
N ALA A 228 -5.65 -13.89 -17.45
CA ALA A 228 -4.77 -13.79 -16.28
C ALA A 228 -3.61 -12.81 -16.50
N LEU A 229 -2.93 -12.89 -17.66
CA LEU A 229 -1.89 -11.93 -18.04
C LEU A 229 -2.41 -10.49 -18.04
N ASN A 230 -3.60 -10.27 -18.62
CA ASN A 230 -4.20 -8.95 -18.67
C ASN A 230 -4.55 -8.44 -17.28
N LEU A 231 -5.15 -9.25 -16.41
CA LEU A 231 -5.47 -8.85 -15.03
C LEU A 231 -4.21 -8.45 -14.25
N PHE A 232 -3.16 -9.27 -14.27
CA PHE A 232 -1.91 -8.92 -13.59
C PHE A 232 -1.26 -7.65 -14.17
N ARG A 233 -1.27 -7.47 -15.49
CA ARG A 233 -0.72 -6.27 -16.13
C ARG A 233 -1.55 -5.03 -15.80
N SER A 234 -2.87 -5.13 -15.83
CA SER A 234 -3.76 -4.00 -15.55
C SER A 234 -3.69 -3.55 -14.09
N TYR A 235 -3.68 -4.49 -13.15
CA TYR A 235 -3.78 -4.18 -11.72
C TYR A 235 -2.41 -4.06 -11.03
N LEU A 236 -1.42 -4.87 -11.43
CA LEU A 236 -0.10 -4.94 -10.79
C LEU A 236 1.05 -4.49 -11.70
N HIS A 237 0.77 -4.14 -12.96
CA HIS A 237 1.75 -3.71 -13.98
C HIS A 237 2.88 -4.71 -14.22
N ILE A 238 2.69 -5.97 -13.85
CA ILE A 238 3.64 -7.08 -14.05
C ILE A 238 2.92 -8.32 -14.59
N THR A 239 3.67 -9.33 -14.99
CA THR A 239 3.09 -10.63 -15.38
C THR A 239 2.95 -11.54 -14.16
N PRO A 240 2.04 -12.56 -14.17
CA PRO A 240 1.95 -13.56 -13.10
C PRO A 240 3.28 -14.24 -12.77
N VAL A 241 4.09 -14.53 -13.81
CA VAL A 241 5.42 -15.13 -13.63
C VAL A 241 6.38 -14.19 -12.92
N ASN A 242 6.40 -12.91 -13.30
CA ASN A 242 7.22 -11.90 -12.61
C ASN A 242 6.73 -11.68 -11.18
N TYR A 243 5.42 -11.71 -10.94
CA TYR A 243 4.86 -11.66 -9.60
C TYR A 243 5.36 -12.81 -8.73
N LEU A 244 5.32 -14.06 -9.25
CA LEU A 244 5.87 -15.25 -8.58
C LEU A 244 7.37 -15.08 -8.28
N ILE A 245 8.17 -14.60 -9.25
CA ILE A 245 9.60 -14.38 -9.05
C ILE A 245 9.84 -13.34 -7.96
N ASN A 246 9.14 -12.20 -7.99
CA ASN A 246 9.25 -11.15 -6.97
C ASN A 246 8.86 -11.66 -5.58
N TYR A 247 7.79 -12.45 -5.48
CA TYR A 247 7.38 -13.06 -4.22
C TYR A 247 8.44 -14.02 -3.66
N ARG A 248 9.02 -14.88 -4.51
CA ARG A 248 10.15 -15.76 -4.13
C ARG A 248 11.35 -14.97 -3.63
N LEU A 249 11.71 -13.87 -4.29
CA LEU A 249 12.80 -13.00 -3.88
C LEU A 249 12.51 -12.35 -2.53
N LYS A 250 11.28 -11.92 -2.29
CA LYS A 250 10.83 -11.37 -1.00
C LYS A 250 10.96 -12.41 0.13
N GLN A 251 10.54 -13.65 -0.10
CA GLN A 251 10.71 -14.75 0.85
C GLN A 251 12.20 -15.08 1.09
N ALA A 252 13.02 -15.03 0.04
CA ALA A 252 14.47 -15.23 0.17
C ALA A 252 15.14 -14.12 1.00
N ALA A 253 14.74 -12.87 0.80
CA ALA A 253 15.23 -11.73 1.59
C ALA A 253 14.90 -11.89 3.08
N LEU A 254 13.69 -12.38 3.41
CA LEU A 254 13.30 -12.72 4.78
C LEU A 254 14.21 -13.79 5.39
N LEU A 255 14.45 -14.88 4.67
CA LEU A 255 15.32 -15.96 5.14
C LEU A 255 16.77 -15.50 5.29
N LEU A 256 17.26 -14.63 4.40
CA LEU A 256 18.61 -14.04 4.49
C LEU A 256 18.77 -13.17 5.74
N SER A 257 17.74 -12.41 6.11
CA SER A 257 17.77 -11.52 7.28
C SER A 257 17.64 -12.25 8.61
N HIS A 258 16.93 -13.41 8.65
CA HIS A 258 16.55 -14.07 9.89
C HIS A 258 17.24 -15.43 10.11
N THR A 259 18.05 -15.92 9.16
CA THR A 259 18.68 -17.23 9.25
C THR A 259 20.13 -17.23 8.76
N GLU A 260 20.90 -18.23 9.25
CA GLU A 260 22.27 -18.48 8.81
C GLU A 260 22.37 -19.49 7.63
N LYS A 261 21.21 -19.83 7.02
CA LYS A 261 21.17 -20.79 5.91
C LYS A 261 22.05 -20.35 4.75
N LYS A 262 22.69 -21.32 4.08
CA LYS A 262 23.49 -21.02 2.87
C LYS A 262 22.59 -20.41 1.78
N VAL A 263 23.15 -19.51 0.98
CA VAL A 263 22.46 -18.87 -0.14
C VAL A 263 21.84 -19.91 -1.10
N SER A 264 22.57 -21.00 -1.36
CA SER A 264 22.05 -22.12 -2.20
C SER A 264 20.84 -22.82 -1.59
N THR A 265 20.82 -23.01 -0.28
CA THR A 265 19.68 -23.59 0.44
C THR A 265 18.47 -22.67 0.37
N ILE A 266 18.66 -21.37 0.62
CA ILE A 266 17.59 -20.36 0.53
C ILE A 266 17.03 -20.30 -0.89
N SER A 267 17.89 -20.32 -1.92
CA SER A 267 17.47 -20.39 -3.33
C SER A 267 16.52 -21.57 -3.57
N ALA A 268 16.90 -22.76 -3.13
CA ALA A 268 16.08 -23.97 -3.30
C ALA A 268 14.77 -23.91 -2.50
N GLU A 269 14.81 -23.50 -1.23
CA GLU A 269 13.63 -23.40 -0.35
C GLU A 269 12.62 -22.36 -0.85
N THR A 270 13.08 -21.37 -1.61
CA THR A 270 12.21 -20.33 -2.19
C THR A 270 11.79 -20.64 -3.63
N GLY A 271 12.05 -21.85 -4.13
CA GLY A 271 11.55 -22.36 -5.41
C GLY A 271 12.40 -21.98 -6.64
N PHE A 272 13.64 -21.52 -6.44
CA PHE A 272 14.59 -21.34 -7.53
C PHE A 272 15.37 -22.63 -7.77
N HIS A 273 15.30 -23.17 -8.99
CA HIS A 273 16.02 -24.38 -9.37
C HIS A 273 17.49 -24.13 -9.78
N ASN A 274 17.86 -22.87 -9.98
CA ASN A 274 19.20 -22.47 -10.38
C ASN A 274 19.68 -21.30 -9.50
N VAL A 275 20.76 -21.53 -8.75
CA VAL A 275 21.34 -20.55 -7.81
C VAL A 275 21.91 -19.33 -8.55
N ASP A 276 22.51 -19.50 -9.71
CA ASP A 276 23.05 -18.39 -10.50
C ASP A 276 21.94 -17.47 -11.00
N TYR A 277 20.84 -18.06 -11.47
CA TYR A 277 19.65 -17.31 -11.86
C TYR A 277 19.07 -16.56 -10.64
N PHE A 278 18.97 -17.24 -9.50
CA PHE A 278 18.55 -16.61 -8.24
C PHE A 278 19.41 -15.40 -7.89
N CYS A 279 20.74 -15.57 -7.84
CA CYS A 279 21.65 -14.47 -7.50
C CYS A 279 21.55 -13.29 -8.47
N LYS A 280 21.43 -13.56 -9.78
CA LYS A 280 21.21 -12.49 -10.79
C LYS A 280 19.87 -11.79 -10.61
N ALA A 281 18.79 -12.53 -10.40
CA ALA A 281 17.45 -11.99 -10.18
C ALA A 281 17.39 -11.18 -8.88
N PHE A 282 18.01 -11.69 -7.80
CA PHE A 282 18.10 -11.02 -6.51
C PHE A 282 18.88 -9.70 -6.64
N LYS A 283 20.09 -9.73 -7.26
CA LYS A 283 20.88 -8.51 -7.49
C LYS A 283 20.15 -7.51 -8.37
N LYS A 284 19.43 -7.97 -9.39
CA LYS A 284 18.59 -7.08 -10.23
C LYS A 284 17.48 -6.43 -9.44
N HIS A 285 16.85 -7.16 -8.51
CA HIS A 285 15.70 -6.69 -7.73
C HIS A 285 16.14 -5.82 -6.54
N TYR A 286 17.17 -6.27 -5.80
CA TYR A 286 17.65 -5.65 -4.56
C TYR A 286 18.90 -4.76 -4.73
N GLN A 287 19.44 -4.65 -5.95
CA GLN A 287 20.65 -3.90 -6.32
C GLN A 287 21.95 -4.39 -5.62
N VAL A 288 21.84 -5.32 -4.69
CA VAL A 288 22.93 -5.98 -3.96
C VAL A 288 22.83 -7.49 -4.11
N THR A 289 23.92 -8.20 -3.90
CA THR A 289 23.91 -9.68 -3.88
C THR A 289 23.23 -10.22 -2.62
N PRO A 290 22.76 -11.48 -2.60
CA PRO A 290 22.19 -12.10 -1.40
C PRO A 290 23.12 -12.06 -0.18
N GLY A 291 24.45 -12.18 -0.40
CA GLY A 291 25.46 -12.09 0.66
C GLY A 291 25.57 -10.67 1.23
N GLU A 292 25.74 -9.67 0.38
CA GLU A 292 25.77 -8.25 0.75
C GLU A 292 24.50 -7.86 1.50
N TYR A 293 23.33 -8.24 1.01
CA TYR A 293 22.04 -7.98 1.67
C TYR A 293 22.00 -8.52 3.10
N ARG A 294 22.50 -9.73 3.33
CA ARG A 294 22.59 -10.33 4.66
C ARG A 294 23.47 -9.51 5.59
N GLU A 295 24.65 -9.10 5.14
CA GLU A 295 25.58 -8.32 5.97
C GLU A 295 25.01 -6.93 6.31
N GLU A 296 24.42 -6.23 5.36
CA GLU A 296 23.78 -4.94 5.60
C GLU A 296 22.66 -5.04 6.67
N LYS A 297 21.80 -6.06 6.60
CA LYS A 297 20.74 -6.24 7.60
C LYS A 297 21.30 -6.62 8.98
N ARG A 298 22.40 -7.36 9.05
CA ARG A 298 23.09 -7.67 10.31
C ARG A 298 23.70 -6.43 10.97
N GLU A 299 24.30 -5.55 10.18
CA GLU A 299 24.88 -4.29 10.69
C GLU A 299 23.77 -3.37 11.25
N LEU A 300 22.65 -3.24 10.56
CA LEU A 300 21.50 -2.46 11.03
C LEU A 300 20.97 -2.99 12.38
N VAL A 301 20.84 -4.29 12.55
CA VAL A 301 20.41 -4.90 13.82
C VAL A 301 21.43 -4.65 14.94
N LYS A 302 22.74 -4.74 14.66
CA LYS A 302 23.78 -4.44 15.65
C LYS A 302 23.74 -2.96 16.08
N MET A 303 23.58 -2.04 15.13
CA MET A 303 23.49 -0.61 15.43
C MET A 303 22.25 -0.27 16.26
N SER A 304 21.10 -0.88 15.99
CA SER A 304 19.88 -0.67 16.79
C SER A 304 20.01 -1.19 18.22
N CYS A 305 20.74 -2.30 18.43
CA CYS A 305 21.04 -2.81 19.77
C CYS A 305 22.02 -1.91 20.55
N ILE A 306 22.92 -1.18 19.87
CA ILE A 306 23.88 -0.26 20.53
C ILE A 306 23.21 1.06 20.94
N LEU A 307 22.17 1.49 20.21
CA LEU A 307 21.41 2.72 20.49
C LEU A 307 20.30 2.54 21.54
N SER A 308 20.08 1.32 22.02
CA SER A 308 19.07 0.99 23.05
C SER A 308 19.68 0.82 24.46
N PHE A 309 20.94 1.19 24.65
CA PHE A 309 21.63 1.39 25.93
C PHE A 309 21.98 2.89 26.05
#